data_0b5d1835c369316813624b72b5809b06
#
_entry.id   0b5d1835c369316813624b72b5809b06
#
_cell.length_a   1.000
_cell.length_b   1.000
_cell.length_c   1.000
_cell.angle_alpha   90.00
_cell.angle_beta   90.00
_cell.angle_gamma   90.00
#
_symmetry.space_group_name_H-M   'P 1'
#
loop_
_entity.id
_entity.type
_entity.pdbx_description
1 polymer ?
#
loop_
_entity_poly.entity_id
_entity_poly.type
_entity_poly.pdbx_seq_one_letter_code
_entity_poly.pdbx_strand_id
1 'polypeptide(L)'
;YKKDLAFYTRNIHKLRYGASTIKNYKGFIIQFDEFCKAKRKRFDFGDIDLKFYDDFVAWFTAKDYSINTIGRHVKELKIIMRAAREEGLHDNGLIESRKFRVLTADVENIYLTESEIRAIANLDLSDNKHKDIARDVFLVGCYTAQRFSDYSTINEGNIRTLESGQLVIDLKQQKTGNHVIIPVRPELQAILDKYENRLPKSYEQKVNKFIKEIAREAGITEKIEVSYVENGERKTHLVEKCDLVKTHTARRSGATNMYLAGIPTIAIMKITGHKTEKEFMKYIKITEEQTAMELMNHPYFSGR
;
A
#
# COMPACT_ATOMS: atom_id res chain seq x y z
N TYR A 1 -26.14 -17.08 26.95
CA TYR A 1 -24.76 -16.88 26.45
C TYR A 1 -24.41 -15.41 26.59
N LYS A 2 -23.58 -15.08 27.59
CA LYS A 2 -23.05 -13.71 27.75
C LYS A 2 -22.09 -13.44 26.60
N LYS A 3 -22.47 -12.55 25.69
CA LYS A 3 -21.59 -12.07 24.59
C LYS A 3 -20.61 -11.09 25.21
N ASP A 4 -19.50 -11.59 25.75
CA ASP A 4 -18.39 -10.82 26.30
C ASP A 4 -17.37 -10.43 25.22
N LEU A 5 -16.38 -9.61 25.56
CA LEU A 5 -15.33 -9.16 24.67
C LEU A 5 -14.57 -10.34 24.02
N ALA A 6 -14.30 -11.40 24.77
CA ALA A 6 -13.64 -12.60 24.24
C ALA A 6 -14.50 -13.32 23.21
N PHE A 7 -15.82 -13.42 23.41
CA PHE A 7 -16.75 -13.96 22.43
C PHE A 7 -16.75 -13.13 21.14
N TYR A 8 -16.87 -11.80 21.27
CA TYR A 8 -16.86 -10.89 20.13
C TYR A 8 -15.56 -10.96 19.35
N THR A 9 -14.44 -10.91 20.06
CA THR A 9 -13.12 -10.99 19.45
C THR A 9 -12.96 -12.27 18.61
N ARG A 10 -13.44 -13.41 19.09
CA ARG A 10 -13.35 -14.70 18.37
C ARG A 10 -14.38 -14.87 17.25
N ASN A 11 -15.46 -14.13 17.26
CA ASN A 11 -16.56 -14.29 16.31
C ASN A 11 -16.67 -13.14 15.29
N ILE A 12 -15.77 -12.16 15.32
CA ILE A 12 -15.80 -11.00 14.43
C ILE A 12 -15.72 -11.38 12.94
N HIS A 13 -15.14 -12.54 12.62
CA HIS A 13 -15.09 -13.08 11.26
C HIS A 13 -16.47 -13.48 10.70
N LYS A 14 -17.48 -13.64 11.55
CA LYS A 14 -18.86 -13.89 11.12
C LYS A 14 -19.54 -12.62 10.59
N LEU A 15 -18.99 -11.45 10.86
CA LEU A 15 -19.39 -10.22 10.20
C LEU A 15 -18.98 -10.34 8.72
N ARG A 16 -19.78 -9.79 7.81
CA ARG A 16 -19.60 -9.91 6.34
C ARG A 16 -18.39 -9.12 5.83
N TYR A 17 -17.19 -9.61 6.16
CA TYR A 17 -15.93 -9.01 5.73
C TYR A 17 -15.26 -9.85 4.62
N GLY A 18 -14.47 -9.19 3.76
CA GLY A 18 -13.62 -9.87 2.78
C GLY A 18 -12.49 -10.67 3.46
N ALA A 19 -11.97 -11.69 2.76
CA ALA A 19 -10.97 -12.63 3.28
C ALA A 19 -9.72 -11.96 3.88
N SER A 20 -9.24 -10.88 3.28
CA SER A 20 -8.09 -10.10 3.77
C SER A 20 -8.38 -9.44 5.14
N THR A 21 -9.57 -8.89 5.31
CA THR A 21 -10.01 -8.29 6.58
C THR A 21 -10.15 -9.35 7.68
N ILE A 22 -10.72 -10.51 7.32
CA ILE A 22 -10.83 -11.66 8.24
C ILE A 22 -9.44 -12.12 8.70
N LYS A 23 -8.45 -12.16 7.80
CA LYS A 23 -7.07 -12.52 8.15
C LYS A 23 -6.47 -11.54 9.18
N ASN A 24 -6.72 -10.24 9.02
CA ASN A 24 -6.25 -9.22 9.96
C ASN A 24 -6.89 -9.42 11.34
N TYR A 25 -8.21 -9.63 11.41
CA TYR A 25 -8.88 -9.88 12.70
C TYR A 25 -8.40 -11.18 13.37
N LYS A 26 -8.13 -12.25 12.62
CA LYS A 26 -7.51 -13.45 13.17
C LYS A 26 -6.13 -13.14 13.78
N GLY A 27 -5.32 -12.33 13.11
CA GLY A 27 -4.05 -11.87 13.65
C GLY A 27 -4.22 -11.06 14.94
N PHE A 28 -5.21 -10.16 14.99
CA PHE A 28 -5.53 -9.41 16.20
C PHE A 28 -5.93 -10.34 17.35
N ILE A 29 -6.82 -11.30 17.11
CA ILE A 29 -7.28 -12.26 18.13
C ILE A 29 -6.11 -12.98 18.78
N ILE A 30 -5.16 -13.47 17.99
CA ILE A 30 -3.96 -14.15 18.50
C ILE A 30 -3.16 -13.21 19.43
N GLN A 31 -2.93 -11.99 18.99
CA GLN A 31 -2.17 -11.01 19.79
C GLN A 31 -2.92 -10.56 21.04
N PHE A 32 -4.23 -10.41 20.97
CA PHE A 32 -5.05 -10.08 22.11
C PHE A 32 -5.07 -11.20 23.17
N ASP A 33 -5.20 -12.46 22.73
CA ASP A 33 -5.11 -13.63 23.63
C ASP A 33 -3.73 -13.73 24.30
N GLU A 34 -2.64 -13.45 23.56
CA GLU A 34 -1.29 -13.39 24.14
C GLU A 34 -1.14 -12.27 25.18
N PHE A 35 -1.70 -11.08 24.91
CA PHE A 35 -1.73 -9.97 25.85
C PHE A 35 -2.49 -10.35 27.14
N CYS A 36 -3.68 -10.94 27.00
CA CYS A 36 -4.47 -11.42 28.16
C CYS A 36 -3.67 -12.43 29.01
N LYS A 37 -2.96 -13.37 28.37
CA LYS A 37 -2.09 -14.33 29.08
C LYS A 37 -0.94 -13.62 29.78
N ALA A 38 -0.27 -12.67 29.14
CA ALA A 38 0.83 -11.92 29.72
C ALA A 38 0.39 -11.11 30.96
N LYS A 39 -0.82 -10.51 30.90
CA LYS A 39 -1.40 -9.77 32.03
C LYS A 39 -2.08 -10.68 33.06
N ARG A 40 -2.20 -12.00 32.82
CA ARG A 40 -2.93 -12.97 33.64
C ARG A 40 -4.36 -12.52 33.97
N LYS A 41 -4.98 -11.82 33.02
CA LYS A 41 -6.31 -11.22 33.16
C LYS A 41 -7.14 -11.45 31.89
N ARG A 42 -8.42 -11.76 32.04
CA ARG A 42 -9.40 -11.63 30.97
C ARG A 42 -10.00 -10.24 31.06
N PHE A 43 -9.99 -9.55 29.93
CA PHE A 43 -10.57 -8.22 29.82
C PHE A 43 -11.98 -8.33 29.25
N ASP A 44 -12.91 -7.61 29.84
CA ASP A 44 -14.25 -7.43 29.29
C ASP A 44 -14.44 -5.98 28.86
N PHE A 45 -15.56 -5.65 28.25
CA PHE A 45 -15.85 -4.33 27.69
C PHE A 45 -15.65 -3.19 28.70
N GLY A 46 -16.00 -3.39 29.97
CA GLY A 46 -15.80 -2.41 31.05
C GLY A 46 -14.34 -2.20 31.44
N ASP A 47 -13.47 -3.17 31.16
CA ASP A 47 -12.03 -3.09 31.47
C ASP A 47 -11.24 -2.28 30.43
N ILE A 48 -11.86 -1.95 29.30
CA ILE A 48 -11.19 -1.22 28.20
C ILE A 48 -11.20 0.27 28.50
N ASP A 49 -10.32 0.68 29.39
CA ASP A 49 -10.09 2.05 29.83
C ASP A 49 -8.75 2.60 29.29
N LEU A 50 -8.36 3.79 29.74
CA LEU A 50 -7.09 4.41 29.34
C LEU A 50 -5.89 3.66 29.90
N LYS A 51 -6.01 3.06 31.09
CA LYS A 51 -4.95 2.22 31.66
C LYS A 51 -4.74 0.96 30.83
N PHE A 52 -5.85 0.32 30.40
CA PHE A 52 -5.76 -0.79 29.44
C PHE A 52 -5.05 -0.36 28.16
N TYR A 53 -5.41 0.81 27.59
CA TYR A 53 -4.79 1.32 26.38
C TYR A 53 -3.28 1.48 26.54
N ASP A 54 -2.83 2.12 27.62
CA ASP A 54 -1.41 2.33 27.89
C ASP A 54 -0.66 0.99 28.07
N ASP A 55 -1.24 0.07 28.82
CA ASP A 55 -0.71 -1.27 29.03
C ASP A 55 -0.63 -2.07 27.71
N PHE A 56 -1.64 -1.93 26.85
CA PHE A 56 -1.71 -2.61 25.55
C PHE A 56 -0.65 -2.09 24.57
N VAL A 57 -0.52 -0.77 24.47
CA VAL A 57 0.51 -0.13 23.66
C VAL A 57 1.91 -0.49 24.16
N ALA A 58 2.15 -0.41 25.48
CA ALA A 58 3.44 -0.74 26.06
C ALA A 58 3.83 -2.20 25.82
N TRP A 59 2.87 -3.13 25.87
CA TRP A 59 3.14 -4.54 25.63
C TRP A 59 3.57 -4.81 24.18
N PHE A 60 2.95 -4.16 23.20
CA PHE A 60 3.39 -4.26 21.80
C PHE A 60 4.74 -3.58 21.56
N THR A 61 4.97 -2.43 22.20
CA THR A 61 6.25 -1.71 22.11
C THR A 61 7.41 -2.57 22.65
N ALA A 62 7.19 -3.25 23.78
CA ALA A 62 8.17 -4.17 24.36
C ALA A 62 8.46 -5.41 23.50
N LYS A 63 7.64 -5.69 22.49
CA LYS A 63 7.82 -6.73 21.48
C LYS A 63 8.36 -6.19 20.14
N ASP A 64 8.84 -4.97 20.09
CA ASP A 64 9.37 -4.29 18.91
C ASP A 64 8.40 -4.18 17.71
N TYR A 65 7.09 -4.15 17.99
CA TYR A 65 6.11 -3.88 16.94
C TYR A 65 6.16 -2.43 16.47
N SER A 66 6.09 -2.22 15.16
CA SER A 66 6.04 -0.87 14.61
C SER A 66 4.79 -0.11 15.05
N ILE A 67 4.89 1.22 15.20
CA ILE A 67 3.78 2.11 15.57
C ILE A 67 2.54 1.86 14.71
N ASN A 68 2.72 1.67 13.39
CA ASN A 68 1.61 1.41 12.47
C ASN A 68 0.96 0.03 12.73
N THR A 69 1.73 -0.96 13.16
CA THR A 69 1.18 -2.27 13.56
C THR A 69 0.40 -2.17 14.86
N ILE A 70 0.94 -1.45 15.85
CA ILE A 70 0.24 -1.16 17.12
C ILE A 70 -1.07 -0.42 16.84
N GLY A 71 -1.00 0.65 16.05
CA GLY A 71 -2.18 1.44 15.67
C GLY A 71 -3.23 0.62 14.93
N ARG A 72 -2.83 -0.34 14.10
CA ARG A 72 -3.75 -1.28 13.46
C ARG A 72 -4.49 -2.12 14.51
N HIS A 73 -3.81 -2.68 15.50
CA HIS A 73 -4.44 -3.47 16.56
C HIS A 73 -5.38 -2.62 17.44
N VAL A 74 -5.01 -1.38 17.76
CA VAL A 74 -5.90 -0.43 18.43
C VAL A 74 -7.14 -0.15 17.59
N LYS A 75 -7.00 0.04 16.29
CA LYS A 75 -8.13 0.24 15.35
C LYS A 75 -9.05 -0.99 15.32
N GLU A 76 -8.49 -2.18 15.29
CA GLU A 76 -9.23 -3.45 15.31
C GLU A 76 -10.02 -3.59 16.60
N LEU A 77 -9.43 -3.29 17.76
CA LEU A 77 -10.12 -3.26 19.04
C LEU A 77 -11.29 -2.26 19.04
N LYS A 78 -11.07 -1.03 18.53
CA LYS A 78 -12.14 -0.02 18.42
C LYS A 78 -13.32 -0.51 17.58
N ILE A 79 -13.05 -1.24 16.49
CA ILE A 79 -14.13 -1.81 15.65
C ILE A 79 -14.92 -2.86 16.43
N ILE A 80 -14.25 -3.74 17.18
CA ILE A 80 -14.90 -4.76 18.03
C ILE A 80 -15.79 -4.10 19.07
N MET A 81 -15.23 -3.12 19.78
CA MET A 81 -15.96 -2.38 20.83
C MET A 81 -17.19 -1.66 20.27
N ARG A 82 -17.07 -0.98 19.12
CA ARG A 82 -18.19 -0.32 18.45
C ARG A 82 -19.30 -1.29 18.07
N ALA A 83 -18.94 -2.39 17.43
CA ALA A 83 -19.90 -3.41 17.03
C ALA A 83 -20.66 -3.99 18.24
N ALA A 84 -19.96 -4.26 19.33
CA ALA A 84 -20.57 -4.74 20.57
C ALA A 84 -21.49 -3.67 21.21
N ARG A 85 -21.12 -2.40 21.16
CA ARG A 85 -21.93 -1.28 21.64
C ARG A 85 -23.19 -1.10 20.82
N GLU A 86 -23.11 -1.21 19.50
CA GLU A 86 -24.26 -1.16 18.59
C GLU A 86 -25.26 -2.30 18.87
N GLU A 87 -24.78 -3.46 19.36
CA GLU A 87 -25.61 -4.56 19.83
C GLU A 87 -26.11 -4.39 21.28
N GLY A 88 -25.81 -3.28 21.95
CA GLY A 88 -26.26 -2.99 23.33
C GLY A 88 -25.58 -3.82 24.42
N LEU A 89 -24.37 -4.36 24.16
CA LEU A 89 -23.67 -5.22 25.11
C LEU A 89 -22.87 -4.43 26.15
N HIS A 90 -22.58 -3.18 25.86
CA HIS A 90 -21.92 -2.21 26.76
C HIS A 90 -22.18 -0.78 26.31
N ASP A 91 -21.92 0.17 27.20
CA ASP A 91 -22.04 1.61 26.95
C ASP A 91 -20.69 2.36 27.04
N ASN A 92 -19.57 1.62 27.14
CA ASN A 92 -18.23 2.18 27.28
C ASN A 92 -17.90 3.11 26.08
N GLY A 93 -17.87 4.42 26.35
CA GLY A 93 -17.56 5.47 25.36
C GLY A 93 -16.08 5.87 25.30
N LEU A 94 -15.22 5.35 26.19
CA LEU A 94 -13.81 5.74 26.28
C LEU A 94 -13.03 5.49 25.00
N ILE A 95 -13.44 4.48 24.21
CA ILE A 95 -12.85 4.20 22.91
C ILE A 95 -12.96 5.37 21.91
N GLU A 96 -13.91 6.28 22.11
CA GLU A 96 -14.07 7.48 21.25
C GLU A 96 -13.26 8.67 21.78
N SER A 97 -12.69 8.56 22.97
CA SER A 97 -11.84 9.60 23.55
C SER A 97 -10.64 9.91 22.63
N ARG A 98 -10.25 11.17 22.58
CA ARG A 98 -9.01 11.60 21.91
C ARG A 98 -7.75 10.94 22.50
N LYS A 99 -7.80 10.53 23.76
CA LYS A 99 -6.70 9.83 24.44
C LYS A 99 -6.59 8.38 23.97
N PHE A 100 -7.70 7.73 23.55
CA PHE A 100 -7.71 6.38 22.98
C PHE A 100 -7.51 6.43 21.46
N ARG A 101 -6.35 6.97 21.05
CA ARG A 101 -6.04 7.27 19.65
C ARG A 101 -5.46 6.07 18.90
N VAL A 102 -5.77 5.97 17.63
CA VAL A 102 -5.05 5.07 16.71
C VAL A 102 -3.69 5.68 16.41
N LEU A 103 -2.63 4.97 16.80
CA LEU A 103 -1.26 5.42 16.55
C LEU A 103 -0.92 5.29 15.06
N THR A 104 -0.29 6.30 14.51
CA THR A 104 0.20 6.30 13.13
C THR A 104 1.56 6.98 13.07
N ALA A 105 2.47 6.40 12.30
CA ALA A 105 3.73 7.03 11.92
C ALA A 105 3.77 7.14 10.40
N ASP A 106 4.27 8.26 9.92
CA ASP A 106 4.53 8.42 8.50
C ASP A 106 5.64 7.44 8.10
N VAL A 107 5.40 6.77 6.99
CA VAL A 107 6.38 5.88 6.35
C VAL A 107 6.92 6.60 5.14
N GLU A 108 8.23 6.71 5.04
CA GLU A 108 8.85 7.24 3.84
C GLU A 108 8.44 6.39 2.64
N ASN A 109 7.91 7.06 1.66
CA ASN A 109 7.36 6.43 0.47
C ASN A 109 8.04 7.04 -0.76
N ILE A 110 8.82 6.22 -1.43
CA ILE A 110 9.52 6.59 -2.65
C ILE A 110 8.67 6.38 -3.91
N TYR A 111 9.07 7.02 -4.98
CA TYR A 111 8.71 6.65 -6.35
C TYR A 111 9.97 6.52 -7.21
N LEU A 112 9.86 5.87 -8.35
CA LEU A 112 10.89 5.79 -9.37
C LEU A 112 10.57 6.79 -10.48
N THR A 113 11.56 7.57 -10.88
CA THR A 113 11.46 8.47 -12.02
C THR A 113 11.38 7.68 -13.33
N GLU A 114 10.95 8.31 -14.43
CA GLU A 114 10.95 7.67 -15.76
C GLU A 114 12.37 7.21 -16.18
N SER A 115 13.43 7.93 -15.79
CA SER A 115 14.81 7.53 -16.04
C SER A 115 15.21 6.27 -15.27
N GLU A 116 14.82 6.16 -14.00
CA GLU A 116 15.08 4.97 -13.17
C GLU A 116 14.28 3.75 -13.66
N ILE A 117 13.01 3.95 -14.06
CA ILE A 117 12.18 2.89 -14.65
C ILE A 117 12.82 2.40 -15.96
N ARG A 118 13.34 3.32 -16.78
CA ARG A 118 14.04 2.98 -18.02
C ARG A 118 15.36 2.26 -17.76
N ALA A 119 16.10 2.65 -16.73
CA ALA A 119 17.32 1.94 -16.31
C ALA A 119 17.02 0.48 -15.92
N ILE A 120 15.95 0.25 -15.16
CA ILE A 120 15.46 -1.09 -14.81
C ILE A 120 15.07 -1.87 -16.07
N ALA A 121 14.34 -1.25 -17.00
CA ALA A 121 13.87 -1.89 -18.23
C ALA A 121 15.02 -2.35 -19.15
N ASN A 122 16.10 -1.58 -19.18
CA ASN A 122 17.24 -1.82 -20.07
C ASN A 122 18.29 -2.80 -19.52
N LEU A 123 18.12 -3.31 -18.28
CA LEU A 123 19.04 -4.31 -17.76
C LEU A 123 18.96 -5.62 -18.56
N ASP A 124 20.13 -6.14 -18.90
CA ASP A 124 20.22 -7.50 -19.42
C ASP A 124 20.11 -8.51 -18.25
N LEU A 125 19.04 -9.26 -18.25
CA LEU A 125 18.72 -10.30 -17.26
C LEU A 125 18.53 -11.67 -17.92
N SER A 126 19.13 -11.85 -19.11
CA SER A 126 19.01 -13.08 -19.89
C SER A 126 19.56 -14.32 -19.18
N ASP A 127 20.49 -14.12 -18.25
CA ASP A 127 21.09 -15.17 -17.39
C ASP A 127 20.17 -15.58 -16.23
N ASN A 128 19.14 -14.80 -15.89
CA ASN A 128 18.26 -15.04 -14.77
C ASN A 128 16.77 -14.84 -15.10
N LYS A 129 16.16 -15.89 -15.64
CA LYS A 129 14.73 -15.89 -16.01
C LYS A 129 13.79 -15.40 -14.89
N HIS A 130 14.11 -15.66 -13.62
CA HIS A 130 13.26 -15.24 -12.50
C HIS A 130 13.34 -13.74 -12.26
N LYS A 131 14.53 -13.15 -12.39
CA LYS A 131 14.70 -11.69 -12.33
C LYS A 131 14.06 -11.03 -13.54
N ASP A 132 14.25 -11.57 -14.73
CA ASP A 132 13.65 -11.06 -15.97
C ASP A 132 12.11 -10.99 -15.86
N ILE A 133 11.46 -12.08 -15.43
CA ILE A 133 10.02 -12.07 -15.16
C ILE A 133 9.64 -11.07 -14.07
N ALA A 134 10.37 -11.00 -12.97
CA ALA A 134 10.05 -10.10 -11.87
C ALA A 134 10.18 -8.62 -12.28
N ARG A 135 11.19 -8.28 -13.10
CA ARG A 135 11.35 -6.96 -13.73
C ARG A 135 10.13 -6.61 -14.59
N ASP A 136 9.78 -7.47 -15.53
CA ASP A 136 8.70 -7.19 -16.47
C ASP A 136 7.35 -7.05 -15.77
N VAL A 137 7.05 -7.94 -14.82
CA VAL A 137 5.85 -7.83 -13.98
C VAL A 137 5.83 -6.53 -13.18
N PHE A 138 6.97 -6.09 -12.63
CA PHE A 138 7.06 -4.81 -11.92
C PHE A 138 6.84 -3.61 -12.87
N LEU A 139 7.44 -3.65 -14.06
CA LEU A 139 7.28 -2.60 -15.08
C LEU A 139 5.83 -2.46 -15.55
N VAL A 140 5.10 -3.57 -15.71
CA VAL A 140 3.66 -3.50 -15.97
C VAL A 140 2.93 -2.73 -14.87
N GLY A 141 3.33 -2.92 -13.60
CA GLY A 141 2.80 -2.14 -12.49
C GLY A 141 3.11 -0.64 -12.59
N CYS A 142 4.33 -0.27 -13.04
CA CYS A 142 4.71 1.12 -13.28
C CYS A 142 3.90 1.75 -14.42
N TYR A 143 3.74 1.04 -15.53
CA TYR A 143 3.06 1.57 -16.71
C TYR A 143 1.54 1.60 -16.61
N THR A 144 0.95 0.74 -15.78
CA THR A 144 -0.50 0.72 -15.54
C THR A 144 -0.94 1.50 -14.32
N ALA A 145 -0.03 1.79 -13.40
CA ALA A 145 -0.31 2.35 -12.08
C ALA A 145 -1.37 1.56 -11.27
N GLN A 146 -1.50 0.25 -11.53
CA GLN A 146 -2.43 -0.62 -10.81
C GLN A 146 -1.81 -1.25 -9.56
N ARG A 147 -2.61 -1.91 -8.72
CA ARG A 147 -2.12 -2.73 -7.60
C ARG A 147 -1.59 -4.06 -8.12
N PHE A 148 -0.66 -4.67 -7.39
CA PHE A 148 -0.12 -5.98 -7.75
C PHE A 148 -1.22 -7.02 -8.02
N SER A 149 -2.23 -7.09 -7.17
CA SER A 149 -3.39 -7.98 -7.36
C SER A 149 -4.09 -7.80 -8.70
N ASP A 150 -4.08 -6.59 -9.23
CA ASP A 150 -4.78 -6.23 -10.46
C ASP A 150 -3.88 -6.43 -11.68
N TYR A 151 -2.67 -5.86 -11.68
CA TYR A 151 -1.80 -5.92 -12.86
C TYR A 151 -1.12 -7.28 -13.08
N SER A 152 -0.87 -8.06 -12.01
CA SER A 152 -0.22 -9.38 -12.14
C SER A 152 -1.13 -10.46 -12.75
N THR A 153 -2.40 -10.15 -12.95
CA THR A 153 -3.40 -11.07 -13.52
C THR A 153 -3.86 -10.65 -14.92
N ILE A 154 -3.23 -9.61 -15.50
CA ILE A 154 -3.55 -9.17 -16.86
C ILE A 154 -3.30 -10.31 -17.85
N ASN A 155 -4.29 -10.52 -18.72
CA ASN A 155 -4.29 -11.54 -19.75
C ASN A 155 -5.02 -11.01 -21.00
N GLU A 156 -5.07 -11.81 -22.05
CA GLU A 156 -5.71 -11.48 -23.32
C GLU A 156 -7.13 -10.95 -23.21
N GLY A 157 -7.92 -11.45 -22.25
CA GLY A 157 -9.29 -10.98 -21.99
C GLY A 157 -9.39 -9.56 -21.45
N ASN A 158 -8.26 -8.99 -21.00
CA ASN A 158 -8.19 -7.59 -20.55
C ASN A 158 -7.74 -6.64 -21.64
N ILE A 159 -7.27 -7.14 -22.79
CA ILE A 159 -6.72 -6.31 -23.85
C ILE A 159 -7.77 -6.06 -24.91
N ARG A 160 -8.01 -4.80 -25.22
CA ARG A 160 -9.04 -4.39 -26.18
C ARG A 160 -8.49 -3.32 -27.11
N THR A 161 -8.82 -3.44 -28.40
CA THR A 161 -8.55 -2.40 -29.40
C THR A 161 -9.75 -1.45 -29.46
N LEU A 162 -9.49 -0.16 -29.35
CA LEU A 162 -10.49 0.87 -29.56
C LEU A 162 -10.79 1.04 -31.08
N GLU A 163 -11.88 1.70 -31.43
CA GLU A 163 -12.24 2.02 -32.81
C GLU A 163 -11.13 2.83 -33.53
N SER A 164 -10.36 3.62 -32.77
CA SER A 164 -9.19 4.36 -33.25
C SER A 164 -7.95 3.50 -33.53
N GLY A 165 -8.01 2.17 -33.30
CA GLY A 165 -6.88 1.24 -33.46
C GLY A 165 -5.93 1.17 -32.28
N GLN A 166 -6.13 1.98 -31.24
CA GLN A 166 -5.25 2.01 -30.05
C GLN A 166 -5.62 0.89 -29.06
N LEU A 167 -4.59 0.31 -28.45
CA LEU A 167 -4.78 -0.72 -27.43
C LEU A 167 -5.02 -0.11 -26.04
N VAL A 168 -5.94 -0.72 -25.33
CA VAL A 168 -6.21 -0.40 -23.92
C VAL A 168 -6.27 -1.68 -23.10
N ILE A 169 -5.92 -1.57 -21.82
CA ILE A 169 -6.20 -2.58 -20.81
C ILE A 169 -7.49 -2.20 -20.11
N ASP A 170 -8.47 -3.10 -20.18
CA ASP A 170 -9.78 -2.98 -19.58
C ASP A 170 -9.89 -3.98 -18.42
N LEU A 171 -9.95 -3.49 -17.19
CA LEU A 171 -9.96 -4.35 -16.02
C LEU A 171 -10.86 -3.86 -14.89
N LYS A 172 -11.36 -4.81 -14.09
CA LYS A 172 -12.09 -4.55 -12.86
C LYS A 172 -11.17 -4.79 -11.67
N GLN A 173 -10.90 -3.73 -10.91
CA GLN A 173 -10.01 -3.79 -9.74
C GLN A 173 -10.56 -4.72 -8.65
N GLN A 174 -9.77 -5.68 -8.18
CA GLN A 174 -10.19 -6.70 -7.20
C GLN A 174 -10.57 -6.09 -5.85
N LYS A 175 -9.81 -5.10 -5.37
CA LYS A 175 -10.03 -4.52 -4.04
C LYS A 175 -11.22 -3.56 -3.97
N THR A 176 -11.47 -2.81 -5.02
CA THR A 176 -12.44 -1.69 -5.02
C THR A 176 -13.66 -1.96 -5.89
N GLY A 177 -13.57 -2.96 -6.77
CA GLY A 177 -14.59 -3.24 -7.77
C GLY A 177 -14.70 -2.18 -8.88
N ASN A 178 -13.83 -1.16 -8.88
CA ASN A 178 -13.84 -0.11 -9.89
C ASN A 178 -13.41 -0.68 -11.24
N HIS A 179 -14.12 -0.27 -12.28
CA HIS A 179 -13.75 -0.53 -13.67
C HIS A 179 -12.81 0.56 -14.15
N VAL A 180 -11.69 0.20 -14.77
CA VAL A 180 -10.67 1.13 -15.26
C VAL A 180 -10.23 0.74 -16.66
N ILE A 181 -9.98 1.75 -17.49
CA ILE A 181 -9.45 1.60 -18.84
C ILE A 181 -8.13 2.36 -18.91
N ILE A 182 -7.07 1.66 -19.29
CA ILE A 182 -5.71 2.14 -19.24
C ILE A 182 -5.12 2.12 -20.66
N PRO A 183 -4.68 3.25 -21.21
CA PRO A 183 -3.98 3.28 -22.49
C PRO A 183 -2.69 2.46 -22.41
N VAL A 184 -2.40 1.69 -23.46
CA VAL A 184 -1.16 0.91 -23.58
C VAL A 184 -0.10 1.75 -24.25
N ARG A 185 0.99 2.04 -23.52
CA ARG A 185 2.17 2.72 -24.07
C ARG A 185 3.12 1.71 -24.74
N PRO A 186 4.00 2.13 -25.65
CA PRO A 186 4.86 1.22 -26.42
C PRO A 186 5.68 0.24 -25.55
N GLU A 187 6.24 0.70 -24.44
CA GLU A 187 7.03 -0.13 -23.53
C GLU A 187 6.19 -1.20 -22.83
N LEU A 188 4.94 -0.89 -22.51
CA LEU A 188 3.98 -1.86 -21.97
C LEU A 188 3.59 -2.88 -23.05
N GLN A 189 3.36 -2.41 -24.28
CA GLN A 189 3.06 -3.26 -25.42
C GLN A 189 4.16 -4.29 -25.65
N ALA A 190 5.42 -3.88 -25.64
CA ALA A 190 6.56 -4.79 -25.81
C ALA A 190 6.60 -5.92 -24.77
N ILE A 191 6.22 -5.62 -23.51
CA ILE A 191 6.12 -6.64 -22.46
C ILE A 191 4.93 -7.56 -22.72
N LEU A 192 3.77 -7.02 -23.12
CA LEU A 192 2.59 -7.82 -23.44
C LEU A 192 2.87 -8.77 -24.62
N ASP A 193 3.52 -8.29 -25.64
CA ASP A 193 3.90 -9.09 -26.84
C ASP A 193 4.88 -10.21 -26.45
N LYS A 194 5.89 -9.92 -25.60
CA LYS A 194 6.84 -10.91 -25.09
C LYS A 194 6.16 -12.11 -24.42
N TYR A 195 5.00 -11.88 -23.78
CA TYR A 195 4.25 -12.90 -23.04
C TYR A 195 2.92 -13.26 -23.71
N GLU A 196 2.75 -12.96 -25.00
CA GLU A 196 1.53 -13.27 -25.76
C GLU A 196 0.26 -12.79 -25.02
N ASN A 197 0.32 -11.57 -24.48
CA ASN A 197 -0.75 -10.96 -23.68
C ASN A 197 -1.13 -11.69 -22.38
N ARG A 198 -0.31 -12.62 -21.90
CA ARG A 198 -0.55 -13.36 -20.67
C ARG A 198 0.66 -13.33 -19.76
N LEU A 199 0.64 -12.44 -18.77
CA LEU A 199 1.76 -12.30 -17.85
C LEU A 199 2.05 -13.61 -17.09
N PRO A 200 3.35 -13.96 -16.88
CA PRO A 200 3.73 -15.12 -16.09
C PRO A 200 3.23 -15.02 -14.66
N LYS A 201 2.71 -16.13 -14.13
CA LYS A 201 2.27 -16.19 -12.73
C LYS A 201 3.40 -15.84 -11.78
N SER A 202 3.21 -14.78 -11.00
CA SER A 202 4.19 -14.24 -10.08
C SER A 202 3.59 -14.05 -8.69
N TYR A 203 4.45 -14.17 -7.67
CA TYR A 203 4.07 -13.94 -6.28
C TYR A 203 4.69 -12.64 -5.81
N GLU A 204 3.90 -11.81 -5.13
CA GLU A 204 4.31 -10.48 -4.68
C GLU A 204 5.62 -10.50 -3.87
N GLN A 205 5.79 -11.48 -2.98
CA GLN A 205 7.01 -11.62 -2.19
C GLN A 205 8.25 -11.85 -3.06
N LYS A 206 8.13 -12.67 -4.12
CA LYS A 206 9.24 -12.93 -5.05
C LYS A 206 9.58 -11.67 -5.86
N VAL A 207 8.57 -10.98 -6.39
CA VAL A 207 8.77 -9.71 -7.10
C VAL A 207 9.42 -8.68 -6.18
N ASN A 208 8.94 -8.53 -4.95
CA ASN A 208 9.52 -7.61 -3.96
C ASN A 208 10.97 -7.95 -3.58
N LYS A 209 11.34 -9.23 -3.59
CA LYS A 209 12.74 -9.64 -3.37
C LYS A 209 13.62 -9.23 -4.55
N PHE A 210 13.27 -9.68 -5.74
CA PHE A 210 14.09 -9.47 -6.93
C PHE A 210 14.16 -8.02 -7.36
N ILE A 211 13.08 -7.24 -7.24
CA ILE A 211 13.09 -5.85 -7.70
C ILE A 211 14.08 -4.97 -6.93
N LYS A 212 14.39 -5.27 -5.68
CA LYS A 212 15.43 -4.57 -4.92
C LYS A 212 16.82 -4.84 -5.49
N GLU A 213 17.09 -6.11 -5.81
CA GLU A 213 18.34 -6.51 -6.45
C GLU A 213 18.48 -5.85 -7.82
N ILE A 214 17.44 -5.94 -8.64
CA ILE A 214 17.37 -5.33 -9.97
C ILE A 214 17.54 -3.80 -9.91
N ALA A 215 16.87 -3.14 -8.96
CA ALA A 215 17.02 -1.69 -8.78
C ALA A 215 18.45 -1.29 -8.39
N ARG A 216 19.13 -2.12 -7.58
CA ARG A 216 20.54 -1.91 -7.23
C ARG A 216 21.45 -2.10 -8.45
N GLU A 217 21.21 -3.14 -9.24
CA GLU A 217 21.94 -3.38 -10.50
C GLU A 217 21.70 -2.27 -11.53
N ALA A 218 20.51 -1.64 -11.51
CA ALA A 218 20.19 -0.46 -12.31
C ALA A 218 20.81 0.85 -11.78
N GLY A 219 21.60 0.81 -10.72
CA GLY A 219 22.28 1.97 -10.15
C GLY A 219 21.40 2.86 -9.27
N ILE A 220 20.24 2.39 -8.80
CA ILE A 220 19.32 3.16 -7.96
C ILE A 220 19.77 3.06 -6.49
N THR A 221 20.89 3.69 -6.16
CA THR A 221 21.58 3.58 -4.87
C THR A 221 21.58 4.90 -4.06
N GLU A 222 20.80 5.89 -4.48
CA GLU A 222 20.61 7.13 -3.74
C GLU A 222 20.24 6.85 -2.28
N LYS A 223 20.83 7.61 -1.35
CA LYS A 223 20.54 7.49 0.08
C LYS A 223 19.31 8.29 0.44
N ILE A 224 18.30 7.59 0.96
CA ILE A 224 17.04 8.16 1.42
C ILE A 224 17.03 8.14 2.94
N GLU A 225 16.70 9.26 3.56
CA GLU A 225 16.52 9.35 5.01
C GLU A 225 15.16 8.76 5.40
N VAL A 226 15.17 7.73 6.22
CA VAL A 226 13.97 7.06 6.71
C VAL A 226 13.82 7.30 8.19
N SER A 227 12.66 7.82 8.61
CA SER A 227 12.32 8.02 10.00
C SER A 227 11.65 6.78 10.59
N TYR A 228 12.03 6.44 11.81
CA TYR A 228 11.37 5.42 12.62
C TYR A 228 11.26 5.89 14.06
N VAL A 229 10.44 5.23 14.86
CA VAL A 229 10.31 5.55 16.28
C VAL A 229 10.85 4.38 17.09
N GLU A 230 11.80 4.66 17.95
CA GLU A 230 12.39 3.72 18.88
C GLU A 230 12.33 4.30 20.30
N ASN A 231 11.78 3.55 21.25
CA ASN A 231 11.58 3.98 22.64
C ASN A 231 10.84 5.33 22.80
N GLY A 232 9.91 5.63 21.87
CA GLY A 232 9.16 6.88 21.90
C GLY A 232 9.86 8.08 21.24
N GLU A 233 11.11 7.95 20.85
CA GLU A 233 11.91 8.96 20.16
C GLU A 233 11.91 8.72 18.64
N ARG A 234 11.83 9.83 17.88
CA ARG A 234 11.97 9.75 16.42
C ARG A 234 13.46 9.71 16.08
N LYS A 235 13.87 8.65 15.41
CA LYS A 235 15.22 8.45 14.88
C LYS A 235 15.17 8.38 13.36
N THR A 236 16.30 8.68 12.73
CA THR A 236 16.46 8.59 11.29
C THR A 236 17.68 7.73 10.94
N HIS A 237 17.63 7.06 9.81
CA HIS A 237 18.78 6.38 9.23
C HIS A 237 18.74 6.47 7.71
N LEU A 238 19.89 6.37 7.07
CA LEU A 238 20.01 6.38 5.61
C LEU A 238 19.87 4.96 5.06
N VAL A 239 18.98 4.80 4.08
CA VAL A 239 18.73 3.53 3.38
C VAL A 239 18.92 3.77 1.89
N GLU A 240 19.45 2.80 1.17
CA GLU A 240 19.50 2.89 -0.29
C GLU A 240 18.08 2.82 -0.88
N LYS A 241 17.82 3.67 -1.86
CA LYS A 241 16.50 3.76 -2.52
C LYS A 241 16.03 2.41 -3.07
N CYS A 242 16.95 1.59 -3.61
CA CYS A 242 16.64 0.24 -4.07
C CYS A 242 16.03 -0.65 -2.98
N ASP A 243 16.44 -0.51 -1.71
CA ASP A 243 15.92 -1.31 -0.60
C ASP A 243 14.48 -0.94 -0.21
N LEU A 244 14.02 0.23 -0.63
CA LEU A 244 12.66 0.71 -0.42
C LEU A 244 11.71 0.33 -1.56
N VAL A 245 12.22 -0.15 -2.70
CA VAL A 245 11.41 -0.51 -3.87
C VAL A 245 10.56 -1.75 -3.56
N LYS A 246 9.25 -1.64 -3.87
CA LYS A 246 8.25 -2.70 -3.69
C LYS A 246 7.23 -2.64 -4.82
N THR A 247 6.41 -3.66 -4.97
CA THR A 247 5.30 -3.68 -5.94
C THR A 247 4.38 -2.46 -5.82
N HIS A 248 4.19 -1.94 -4.61
CA HIS A 248 3.40 -0.72 -4.41
C HIS A 248 4.13 0.55 -4.87
N THR A 249 5.47 0.54 -4.91
CA THR A 249 6.28 1.61 -5.51
C THR A 249 5.97 1.73 -7.01
N ALA A 250 5.76 0.62 -7.73
CA ALA A 250 5.37 0.64 -9.14
C ALA A 250 4.13 1.50 -9.38
N ARG A 251 3.06 1.24 -8.62
CA ARG A 251 1.81 2.02 -8.72
C ARG A 251 2.02 3.51 -8.40
N ARG A 252 2.82 3.80 -7.40
CA ARG A 252 3.13 5.19 -7.02
C ARG A 252 3.94 5.88 -8.10
N SER A 253 4.95 5.19 -8.66
CA SER A 253 5.77 5.71 -9.74
C SER A 253 4.93 6.03 -10.97
N GLY A 254 4.05 5.12 -11.39
CA GLY A 254 3.15 5.38 -12.52
C GLY A 254 2.26 6.60 -12.29
N ALA A 255 1.64 6.71 -11.10
CA ALA A 255 0.77 7.84 -10.78
C ALA A 255 1.56 9.17 -10.71
N THR A 256 2.74 9.18 -10.08
CA THR A 256 3.57 10.37 -9.95
C THR A 256 4.14 10.81 -11.31
N ASN A 257 4.64 9.88 -12.13
CA ASN A 257 5.19 10.22 -13.46
C ASN A 257 4.10 10.71 -14.43
N MET A 258 2.88 10.16 -14.37
CA MET A 258 1.73 10.70 -15.11
C MET A 258 1.41 12.14 -14.68
N TYR A 259 1.46 12.41 -13.38
CA TYR A 259 1.24 13.76 -12.84
C TYR A 259 2.33 14.72 -13.32
N LEU A 260 3.61 14.34 -13.22
CA LEU A 260 4.76 15.12 -13.71
C LEU A 260 4.74 15.33 -15.23
N ALA A 261 4.12 14.42 -15.98
CA ALA A 261 3.89 14.57 -17.42
C ALA A 261 2.73 15.52 -17.76
N GLY A 262 2.11 16.17 -16.77
CA GLY A 262 1.02 17.13 -16.97
C GLY A 262 -0.34 16.48 -17.26
N ILE A 263 -0.51 15.17 -17.02
CA ILE A 263 -1.83 14.53 -17.17
C ILE A 263 -2.76 15.02 -16.07
N PRO A 264 -3.98 15.49 -16.41
CA PRO A 264 -4.91 16.01 -15.42
C PRO A 264 -5.18 15.00 -14.28
N THR A 265 -5.16 15.46 -13.04
CA THR A 265 -5.37 14.64 -11.83
C THR A 265 -6.61 13.74 -11.93
N ILE A 266 -7.72 14.28 -12.43
CA ILE A 266 -8.97 13.55 -12.63
C ILE A 266 -8.77 12.36 -13.61
N ALA A 267 -8.00 12.53 -14.69
CA ALA A 267 -7.72 11.45 -15.64
C ALA A 267 -6.86 10.36 -14.99
N ILE A 268 -5.83 10.75 -14.22
CA ILE A 268 -4.99 9.79 -13.49
C ILE A 268 -5.82 9.04 -12.44
N MET A 269 -6.72 9.73 -11.74
CA MET A 269 -7.63 9.11 -10.77
C MET A 269 -8.56 8.07 -11.42
N LYS A 270 -9.04 8.30 -12.64
CA LYS A 270 -9.82 7.31 -13.41
C LYS A 270 -8.99 6.07 -13.74
N ILE A 271 -7.72 6.23 -14.15
CA ILE A 271 -6.78 5.13 -14.42
C ILE A 271 -6.48 4.37 -13.13
N THR A 272 -6.14 5.08 -12.07
CA THR A 272 -5.74 4.47 -10.80
C THR A 272 -6.92 3.96 -9.96
N GLY A 273 -8.13 4.42 -10.23
CA GLY A 273 -9.35 4.06 -9.49
C GLY A 273 -9.44 4.69 -8.10
N HIS A 274 -8.83 5.88 -7.88
CA HIS A 274 -9.02 6.64 -6.65
C HIS A 274 -10.37 7.39 -6.67
N LYS A 275 -11.08 7.35 -5.53
CA LYS A 275 -12.39 8.01 -5.41
C LYS A 275 -12.29 9.46 -4.95
N THR A 276 -11.23 9.81 -4.23
CA THR A 276 -11.03 11.18 -3.72
C THR A 276 -9.64 11.68 -4.04
N GLU A 277 -9.54 12.97 -4.32
CA GLU A 277 -8.26 13.64 -4.55
C GLU A 277 -7.34 13.54 -3.34
N LYS A 278 -7.88 13.67 -2.13
CA LYS A 278 -7.12 13.52 -0.87
C LYS A 278 -6.42 12.17 -0.77
N GLU A 279 -7.06 11.08 -1.20
CA GLU A 279 -6.44 9.75 -1.23
C GLU A 279 -5.41 9.63 -2.35
N PHE A 280 -5.69 10.24 -3.51
CA PHE A 280 -4.78 10.25 -4.64
C PHE A 280 -3.50 11.03 -4.33
N MET A 281 -3.59 12.23 -3.76
CA MET A 281 -2.44 13.08 -3.43
C MET A 281 -1.45 12.43 -2.46
N LYS A 282 -1.86 11.43 -1.68
CA LYS A 282 -0.93 10.62 -0.87
C LYS A 282 0.02 9.77 -1.72
N TYR A 283 -0.34 9.50 -2.98
CA TYR A 283 0.49 8.73 -3.92
C TYR A 283 1.47 9.61 -4.66
N ILE A 284 1.15 10.89 -4.84
CA ILE A 284 2.03 11.85 -5.51
C ILE A 284 3.15 12.21 -4.54
N LYS A 285 4.38 11.94 -4.93
CA LYS A 285 5.58 12.11 -4.12
C LYS A 285 6.55 13.05 -4.84
N ILE A 286 6.08 14.26 -5.06
CA ILE A 286 6.91 15.36 -5.58
C ILE A 286 7.30 16.26 -4.42
N THR A 287 8.53 16.78 -4.47
CA THR A 287 9.01 17.79 -3.53
C THR A 287 8.49 19.18 -3.91
N GLU A 288 8.53 20.11 -2.96
CA GLU A 288 8.23 21.51 -3.25
C GLU A 288 9.17 22.09 -4.32
N GLU A 289 10.44 21.68 -4.31
CA GLU A 289 11.42 22.04 -5.31
C GLU A 289 11.06 21.51 -6.71
N GLN A 290 10.65 20.24 -6.81
CA GLN A 290 10.17 19.67 -8.08
C GLN A 290 8.93 20.42 -8.58
N THR A 291 8.01 20.76 -7.70
CA THR A 291 6.84 21.57 -8.05
C THR A 291 7.26 22.95 -8.55
N ALA A 292 8.22 23.60 -7.88
CA ALA A 292 8.74 24.89 -8.32
C ALA A 292 9.40 24.80 -9.69
N MET A 293 10.22 23.75 -9.98
CA MET A 293 10.85 23.53 -11.27
C MET A 293 9.82 23.34 -12.39
N GLU A 294 8.73 22.60 -12.14
CA GLU A 294 7.64 22.47 -13.11
C GLU A 294 6.96 23.80 -13.40
N LEU A 295 6.67 24.56 -12.34
CA LEU A 295 6.04 25.87 -12.48
C LEU A 295 6.94 26.86 -13.24
N MET A 296 8.26 26.82 -13.06
CA MET A 296 9.18 27.66 -13.82
C MET A 296 9.10 27.45 -15.34
N ASN A 297 8.76 26.24 -15.78
CA ASN A 297 8.56 25.92 -17.19
C ASN A 297 7.14 26.26 -17.70
N HIS A 298 6.20 26.56 -16.81
CA HIS A 298 4.84 26.92 -17.20
C HIS A 298 4.79 28.32 -17.85
N PRO A 299 4.03 28.56 -18.94
CA PRO A 299 3.93 29.83 -19.63
C PRO A 299 3.67 31.03 -18.71
N TYR A 300 2.86 30.85 -17.67
CA TYR A 300 2.54 31.89 -16.68
C TYR A 300 3.79 32.44 -15.95
N PHE A 301 4.76 31.58 -15.63
CA PHE A 301 5.98 31.99 -14.92
C PHE A 301 7.16 32.24 -15.86
N SER A 302 7.20 31.61 -17.03
CA SER A 302 8.28 31.77 -18.01
C SER A 302 8.15 33.02 -18.88
N GLY A 303 7.00 33.72 -18.82
CA GLY A 303 6.76 34.93 -19.61
C GLY A 303 6.65 34.70 -21.11
N ARG A 304 6.38 33.46 -21.54
CA ARG A 304 6.23 33.05 -22.95
C ARG A 304 4.77 32.95 -23.33
#